data_d90bd991ada27a58281fe031a0541de1
#
_entry.id   d90bd991ada27a58281fe031a0541de1
#
_cell.length_a   1.000
_cell.length_b   1.000
_cell.length_c   1.000
_cell.angle_alpha   90.00
_cell.angle_beta   90.00
_cell.angle_gamma   90.00
#
_symmetry.space_group_name_H-M   'P 1'
#
loop_
_entity.id
_entity.type
_entity.pdbx_description
1 polymer ?
#
loop_
_entity_poly.entity_id
_entity_poly.type
_entity_poly.pdbx_seq_one_letter_code
_entity_poly.pdbx_strand_id
1 'polypeptide(L)'
;LGATGEFDVLPTIGSKELVAWLPSILRAKTVLYPKVAYPTYLVGSMIHNSESLAVEIDAATWPKCDIAWINSPSNPTGRVHSESELEAVIAYARSNNSLVVSDECYLSFPDTGPRPISILKLADGDNKNLLAVHSMSKRSNLAGYRAGLIVGDPDVIAEVREVRKHAGMMVPLPIQKAMTAALGDEVHVAEQAKRYAARREVLSTALLAAGFKIDFSNAGLYIWCTRGEDSWDSVSWLAEIGILATPGIFYGQAGAKHIRIAMTATDAQIADAASRIMSNL
;
A
#
# COMPACT_ATOMS: atom_id res chain seq x y z
N LEU A 1 10.68 12.07 0.69
CA LEU A 1 9.57 11.85 1.62
C LEU A 1 9.20 13.11 2.38
N GLY A 2 10.12 14.07 2.52
CA GLY A 2 9.89 15.32 3.23
C GLY A 2 9.92 15.17 4.77
N ALA A 3 10.48 14.09 5.30
CA ALA A 3 10.75 13.96 6.73
C ALA A 3 11.71 15.04 7.20
N THR A 4 11.42 15.64 8.34
CA THR A 4 12.24 16.64 9.03
C THR A 4 12.45 16.21 10.48
N GLY A 5 13.29 16.93 11.25
CA GLY A 5 13.62 16.58 12.62
C GLY A 5 14.49 15.33 12.73
N GLU A 6 14.43 14.64 13.86
CA GLU A 6 15.18 13.40 14.07
C GLU A 6 14.42 12.21 13.45
N PHE A 7 15.09 11.47 12.58
CA PHE A 7 14.61 10.21 12.01
C PHE A 7 15.78 9.29 11.68
N ASP A 8 15.48 8.01 11.54
CA ASP A 8 16.44 7.03 11.04
C ASP A 8 15.87 6.28 9.82
N VAL A 9 16.73 5.56 9.12
CA VAL A 9 16.40 4.79 7.92
C VAL A 9 16.97 3.40 8.03
N LEU A 10 16.19 2.38 7.69
CA LEU A 10 16.65 1.00 7.66
C LEU A 10 16.23 0.31 6.35
N PRO A 11 17.17 -0.21 5.55
CA PRO A 11 16.87 -1.05 4.41
C PRO A 11 16.21 -2.37 4.83
N THR A 12 15.24 -2.84 4.03
CA THR A 12 14.48 -4.07 4.27
C THR A 12 14.49 -5.00 3.06
N ILE A 13 14.28 -6.30 3.25
CA ILE A 13 14.21 -7.32 2.19
C ILE A 13 12.83 -7.22 1.50
N GLY A 14 12.58 -6.08 0.85
CA GLY A 14 11.27 -5.62 0.41
C GLY A 14 10.38 -5.20 1.60
N SER A 15 9.27 -4.54 1.31
CA SER A 15 8.32 -4.11 2.35
C SER A 15 7.53 -5.29 2.93
N LYS A 16 7.20 -6.30 2.12
CA LYS A 16 6.37 -7.45 2.56
C LYS A 16 6.97 -8.20 3.75
N GLU A 17 8.25 -8.46 3.72
CA GLU A 17 8.96 -9.14 4.81
C GLU A 17 8.85 -8.31 6.10
N LEU A 18 9.16 -7.03 6.04
CA LEU A 18 9.03 -6.14 7.19
C LEU A 18 7.60 -6.14 7.75
N VAL A 19 6.60 -5.96 6.89
CA VAL A 19 5.18 -5.96 7.31
C VAL A 19 4.81 -7.25 8.04
N ALA A 20 5.27 -8.40 7.56
CA ALA A 20 4.99 -9.69 8.16
C ALA A 20 5.69 -9.88 9.53
N TRP A 21 6.90 -9.36 9.70
CA TRP A 21 7.70 -9.59 10.90
C TRP A 21 7.64 -8.48 11.94
N LEU A 22 7.19 -7.29 11.59
CA LEU A 22 7.19 -6.13 12.49
C LEU A 22 6.42 -6.38 13.80
N PRO A 23 5.22 -7.00 13.81
CA PRO A 23 4.55 -7.32 15.06
C PRO A 23 5.37 -8.24 15.97
N SER A 24 6.06 -9.24 15.39
CA SER A 24 6.92 -10.15 16.16
C SER A 24 8.17 -9.46 16.69
N ILE A 25 8.81 -8.62 15.88
CA ILE A 25 10.02 -7.89 16.27
C ILE A 25 9.72 -6.97 17.46
N LEU A 26 8.61 -6.24 17.41
CA LEU A 26 8.19 -5.29 18.44
C LEU A 26 7.33 -5.91 19.55
N ARG A 27 7.07 -7.21 19.50
CA ARG A 27 6.25 -7.94 20.48
C ARG A 27 4.87 -7.33 20.69
N ALA A 28 4.27 -6.86 19.57
CA ALA A 28 2.98 -6.18 19.58
C ALA A 28 1.86 -7.14 19.97
N LYS A 29 1.13 -6.86 21.04
CA LYS A 29 -0.01 -7.65 21.51
C LYS A 29 -1.27 -7.35 20.71
N THR A 30 -1.45 -6.08 20.30
CA THR A 30 -2.63 -5.60 19.60
C THR A 30 -2.24 -4.86 18.33
N VAL A 31 -2.87 -5.24 17.20
CA VAL A 31 -2.58 -4.69 15.86
C VAL A 31 -3.87 -4.25 15.19
N LEU A 32 -3.94 -3.00 14.76
CA LEU A 32 -5.02 -2.48 13.93
C LEU A 32 -4.60 -2.47 12.46
N TYR A 33 -5.56 -2.73 11.56
CA TYR A 33 -5.38 -2.63 10.11
C TYR A 33 -6.70 -2.25 9.43
N PRO A 34 -6.69 -1.64 8.22
CA PRO A 34 -7.91 -1.22 7.52
C PRO A 34 -8.85 -2.39 7.21
N LYS A 35 -10.17 -2.19 7.25
CA LYS A 35 -11.20 -3.21 6.89
C LYS A 35 -11.04 -3.77 5.49
N VAL A 36 -10.55 -2.95 4.54
CA VAL A 36 -10.14 -3.40 3.21
C VAL A 36 -8.63 -3.20 3.13
N ALA A 37 -7.87 -4.27 3.23
CA ALA A 37 -6.44 -4.19 3.51
C ALA A 37 -5.61 -5.19 2.70
N TYR A 38 -4.36 -4.83 2.53
CA TYR A 38 -3.33 -5.77 2.07
C TYR A 38 -3.21 -6.94 3.08
N PRO A 39 -3.42 -8.20 2.63
CA PRO A 39 -3.58 -9.34 3.56
C PRO A 39 -2.40 -9.57 4.51
N THR A 40 -1.21 -9.08 4.17
CA THR A 40 0.00 -9.32 4.96
C THR A 40 -0.04 -8.62 6.32
N TYR A 41 -0.85 -7.57 6.53
CA TYR A 41 -1.02 -6.98 7.86
C TYR A 41 -1.62 -7.99 8.84
N LEU A 42 -2.68 -8.68 8.43
CA LEU A 42 -3.29 -9.76 9.22
C LEU A 42 -2.31 -10.93 9.41
N VAL A 43 -1.62 -11.34 8.33
CA VAL A 43 -0.63 -12.43 8.39
C VAL A 43 0.48 -12.11 9.41
N GLY A 44 0.96 -10.88 9.47
CA GLY A 44 1.95 -10.46 10.48
C GLY A 44 1.44 -10.61 11.91
N SER A 45 0.19 -10.24 12.15
CA SER A 45 -0.47 -10.44 13.45
C SER A 45 -0.60 -11.93 13.80
N MET A 46 -0.95 -12.77 12.82
CA MET A 46 -1.06 -14.22 13.02
C MET A 46 0.29 -14.87 13.35
N ILE A 47 1.38 -14.45 12.69
CA ILE A 47 2.74 -14.96 12.95
C ILE A 47 3.15 -14.70 14.41
N HIS A 48 2.81 -13.56 14.97
CA HIS A 48 3.12 -13.21 16.37
C HIS A 48 2.03 -13.67 17.35
N ASN A 49 0.89 -14.14 16.87
CA ASN A 49 -0.30 -14.42 17.69
C ASN A 49 -0.82 -13.16 18.41
N SER A 50 -0.76 -12.01 17.72
CA SER A 50 -1.34 -10.74 18.19
C SER A 50 -2.86 -10.77 18.07
N GLU A 51 -3.55 -10.12 18.99
CA GLU A 51 -4.94 -9.72 18.78
C GLU A 51 -4.97 -8.70 17.64
N SER A 52 -5.83 -8.93 16.65
CA SER A 52 -5.90 -8.07 15.46
C SER A 52 -7.33 -7.61 15.19
N LEU A 53 -7.47 -6.33 14.87
CA LEU A 53 -8.77 -5.71 14.63
C LEU A 53 -8.75 -4.93 13.33
N ALA A 54 -9.72 -5.24 12.46
CA ALA A 54 -9.99 -4.47 11.24
C ALA A 54 -10.80 -3.21 11.60
N VAL A 55 -10.26 -2.02 11.25
CA VAL A 55 -10.83 -0.73 11.63
C VAL A 55 -11.23 0.11 10.42
N GLU A 56 -12.15 1.05 10.64
CA GLU A 56 -12.46 2.11 9.68
C GLU A 56 -11.27 3.07 9.53
N ILE A 57 -11.33 3.92 8.52
CA ILE A 57 -10.25 4.90 8.26
C ILE A 57 -10.22 6.01 9.30
N ASP A 58 -11.36 6.34 9.89
CA ASP A 58 -11.47 7.37 10.92
C ASP A 58 -10.74 6.96 12.21
N ALA A 59 -9.58 7.54 12.42
CA ALA A 59 -8.73 7.27 13.58
C ALA A 59 -9.37 7.66 14.92
N ALA A 60 -10.37 8.52 14.94
CA ALA A 60 -11.11 8.88 16.16
C ALA A 60 -11.90 7.69 16.73
N THR A 61 -12.18 6.68 15.91
CA THR A 61 -12.92 5.47 16.31
C THR A 61 -12.02 4.33 16.74
N TRP A 62 -10.70 4.47 16.67
CA TRP A 62 -9.78 3.38 16.91
C TRP A 62 -9.58 3.11 18.40
N PRO A 63 -9.63 1.85 18.83
CA PRO A 63 -9.21 1.50 20.18
C PRO A 63 -7.69 1.65 20.32
N LYS A 64 -7.21 1.73 21.55
CA LYS A 64 -5.77 1.72 21.81
C LYS A 64 -5.15 0.41 21.31
N CYS A 65 -3.95 0.51 20.72
CA CYS A 65 -3.20 -0.64 20.22
C CYS A 65 -1.68 -0.42 20.34
N ASP A 66 -0.91 -1.47 20.07
CA ASP A 66 0.54 -1.37 19.98
C ASP A 66 0.98 -0.90 18.60
N ILE A 67 0.38 -1.47 17.53
CA ILE A 67 0.66 -1.12 16.13
C ILE A 67 -0.65 -0.83 15.38
N ALA A 68 -0.73 0.29 14.67
CA ALA A 68 -1.79 0.59 13.72
C ALA A 68 -1.20 0.73 12.30
N TRP A 69 -1.68 -0.08 11.37
CA TRP A 69 -1.36 0.03 9.96
C TRP A 69 -2.29 0.98 9.24
N ILE A 70 -1.72 1.90 8.46
CA ILE A 70 -2.42 2.62 7.40
C ILE A 70 -1.73 2.34 6.07
N ASN A 71 -2.46 2.52 4.97
CA ASN A 71 -1.91 2.34 3.62
C ASN A 71 -2.41 3.46 2.70
N SER A 72 -1.53 4.37 2.34
CA SER A 72 -1.86 5.53 1.50
C SER A 72 -0.71 5.85 0.53
N PRO A 73 -0.97 5.70 -0.79
CA PRO A 73 -2.17 5.15 -1.46
C PRO A 73 -2.42 3.67 -1.14
N SER A 74 -3.68 3.30 -1.03
CA SER A 74 -4.10 1.99 -0.56
C SER A 74 -4.04 0.91 -1.64
N ASN A 75 -3.61 -0.28 -1.27
CA ASN A 75 -3.87 -1.52 -1.97
C ASN A 75 -4.93 -2.32 -1.16
N PRO A 76 -6.13 -2.56 -1.73
CA PRO A 76 -6.44 -2.61 -3.16
C PRO A 76 -7.08 -1.35 -3.75
N THR A 77 -7.56 -0.42 -2.93
CA THR A 77 -8.56 0.58 -3.33
C THR A 77 -8.01 1.76 -4.15
N GLY A 78 -6.70 2.00 -4.10
CA GLY A 78 -6.11 3.21 -4.69
C GLY A 78 -6.51 4.51 -3.97
N ARG A 79 -7.16 4.42 -2.78
CA ARG A 79 -7.55 5.58 -1.99
C ARG A 79 -6.33 6.29 -1.44
N VAL A 80 -6.36 7.61 -1.49
CA VAL A 80 -5.36 8.50 -0.88
C VAL A 80 -6.00 9.13 0.37
N HIS A 81 -5.31 9.08 1.50
CA HIS A 81 -5.73 9.81 2.70
C HIS A 81 -5.56 11.31 2.48
N SER A 82 -6.51 12.10 2.94
CA SER A 82 -6.38 13.56 3.02
C SER A 82 -5.37 13.95 4.09
N GLU A 83 -4.87 15.19 4.03
CA GLU A 83 -3.98 15.72 5.06
C GLU A 83 -4.64 15.66 6.44
N SER A 84 -5.92 16.06 6.55
CA SER A 84 -6.67 16.02 7.81
C SER A 84 -6.83 14.61 8.38
N GLU A 85 -6.99 13.59 7.52
CA GLU A 85 -7.02 12.20 7.98
C GLU A 85 -5.66 11.72 8.48
N LEU A 86 -4.57 12.10 7.82
CA LEU A 86 -3.22 11.80 8.29
C LEU A 86 -2.88 12.54 9.58
N GLU A 87 -3.29 13.80 9.73
CA GLU A 87 -3.17 14.56 10.97
C GLU A 87 -3.92 13.89 12.14
N ALA A 88 -5.14 13.39 11.90
CA ALA A 88 -5.89 12.63 12.89
C ALA A 88 -5.19 11.33 13.30
N VAL A 89 -4.57 10.65 12.35
CA VAL A 89 -3.75 9.45 12.60
C VAL A 89 -2.50 9.79 13.42
N ILE A 90 -1.82 10.90 13.14
CA ILE A 90 -0.67 11.38 13.93
C ILE A 90 -1.11 11.72 15.37
N ALA A 91 -2.24 12.43 15.51
CA ALA A 91 -2.79 12.74 16.82
C ALA A 91 -3.15 11.49 17.62
N TYR A 92 -3.71 10.46 16.95
CA TYR A 92 -3.97 9.15 17.57
C TYR A 92 -2.68 8.50 18.06
N ALA A 93 -1.61 8.44 17.23
CA ALA A 93 -0.33 7.87 17.61
C ALA A 93 0.22 8.51 18.88
N ARG A 94 0.21 9.84 18.95
CA ARG A 94 0.71 10.62 20.09
C ARG A 94 -0.13 10.42 21.35
N SER A 95 -1.45 10.51 21.23
CA SER A 95 -2.38 10.43 22.38
C SER A 95 -2.41 9.06 23.05
N ASN A 96 -2.20 7.99 22.25
CA ASN A 96 -2.28 6.61 22.73
C ASN A 96 -0.91 5.96 22.97
N ASN A 97 0.18 6.67 22.61
CA ASN A 97 1.52 6.09 22.54
C ASN A 97 1.52 4.78 21.72
N SER A 98 0.81 4.79 20.60
CA SER A 98 0.69 3.69 19.66
C SER A 98 1.59 3.92 18.46
N LEU A 99 2.29 2.88 17.99
CA LEU A 99 3.08 2.97 16.77
C LEU A 99 2.16 2.98 15.55
N VAL A 100 2.20 4.02 14.76
CA VAL A 100 1.54 4.06 13.45
C VAL A 100 2.56 3.75 12.36
N VAL A 101 2.22 2.80 11.50
CA VAL A 101 3.04 2.41 10.36
C VAL A 101 2.28 2.70 9.06
N SER A 102 2.75 3.69 8.32
CA SER A 102 2.20 4.09 7.03
C SER A 102 2.87 3.31 5.91
N ASP A 103 2.13 2.41 5.26
CA ASP A 103 2.59 1.73 4.04
C ASP A 103 2.38 2.66 2.84
N GLU A 104 3.47 3.23 2.36
CA GLU A 104 3.53 4.25 1.32
C GLU A 104 4.11 3.71 -0.01
N CYS A 105 3.99 2.40 -0.24
CA CYS A 105 4.58 1.73 -1.40
C CYS A 105 4.11 2.27 -2.75
N TYR A 106 3.00 3.01 -2.80
CA TYR A 106 2.42 3.58 -4.02
C TYR A 106 2.47 5.11 -4.09
N LEU A 107 3.21 5.76 -3.20
CA LEU A 107 3.29 7.22 -3.07
C LEU A 107 3.72 7.91 -4.39
N SER A 108 4.51 7.22 -5.21
CA SER A 108 5.04 7.75 -6.47
C SER A 108 4.09 7.66 -7.66
N PHE A 109 2.88 7.15 -7.50
CA PHE A 109 1.92 6.94 -8.59
C PHE A 109 0.59 7.66 -8.34
N PRO A 110 0.59 9.01 -8.24
CA PRO A 110 -0.65 9.77 -8.25
C PRO A 110 -1.32 9.68 -9.62
N ASP A 111 -2.64 9.79 -9.63
CA ASP A 111 -3.43 9.91 -10.85
C ASP A 111 -4.40 11.09 -10.72
N THR A 112 -5.66 10.84 -10.44
CA THR A 112 -6.68 11.85 -10.23
C THR A 112 -6.92 12.09 -8.74
N GLY A 113 -7.20 13.34 -8.35
CA GLY A 113 -7.52 13.67 -6.97
C GLY A 113 -6.34 14.16 -6.13
N PRO A 114 -6.36 14.01 -4.80
CA PRO A 114 -5.33 14.56 -3.93
C PRO A 114 -3.97 13.90 -4.19
N ARG A 115 -2.91 14.72 -4.20
CA ARG A 115 -1.55 14.21 -4.32
C ARG A 115 -1.18 13.44 -3.05
N PRO A 116 -0.69 12.19 -3.16
CA PRO A 116 -0.24 11.44 -2.00
C PRO A 116 0.90 12.15 -1.27
N ILE A 117 0.83 12.16 0.05
CA ILE A 117 1.85 12.76 0.92
C ILE A 117 2.31 11.70 1.90
N SER A 118 3.59 11.72 2.26
CA SER A 118 4.09 10.90 3.36
C SER A 118 3.58 11.42 4.70
N ILE A 119 3.23 10.51 5.61
CA ILE A 119 2.86 10.86 7.00
C ILE A 119 3.98 11.62 7.70
N LEU A 120 5.25 11.31 7.40
CA LEU A 120 6.41 11.96 8.00
C LEU A 120 6.57 13.43 7.58
N LYS A 121 6.00 13.82 6.43
CA LYS A 121 5.98 15.23 6.03
C LYS A 121 5.05 16.06 6.90
N LEU A 122 3.95 15.47 7.36
CA LEU A 122 2.96 16.12 8.22
C LEU A 122 3.32 16.02 9.71
N ALA A 123 4.29 15.19 10.06
CA ALA A 123 4.76 15.03 11.44
C ALA A 123 5.48 16.27 11.99
N ASP A 124 5.86 17.21 11.11
CA ASP A 124 6.50 18.50 11.42
C ASP A 124 7.73 18.35 12.36
N GLY A 125 8.55 17.35 12.08
CA GLY A 125 9.79 17.06 12.80
C GLY A 125 9.63 16.19 14.05
N ASP A 126 8.43 15.93 14.53
CA ASP A 126 8.16 14.96 15.60
C ASP A 126 7.74 13.61 15.02
N ASN A 127 8.72 12.76 14.73
CA ASN A 127 8.52 11.45 14.14
C ASN A 127 8.28 10.33 15.19
N LYS A 128 8.12 10.67 16.45
CA LYS A 128 7.90 9.70 17.51
C LYS A 128 6.64 8.86 17.26
N ASN A 129 6.78 7.54 17.38
CA ASN A 129 5.74 6.54 17.10
C ASN A 129 5.22 6.56 15.65
N LEU A 130 5.99 7.08 14.68
CA LEU A 130 5.63 7.08 13.27
C LEU A 130 6.69 6.37 12.44
N LEU A 131 6.25 5.45 11.57
CA LEU A 131 7.08 4.83 10.55
C LEU A 131 6.41 4.96 9.18
N ALA A 132 7.20 5.24 8.15
CA ALA A 132 6.80 5.13 6.75
C ALA A 132 7.53 3.97 6.07
N VAL A 133 6.79 3.12 5.37
CA VAL A 133 7.32 1.96 4.64
C VAL A 133 7.32 2.24 3.15
N HIS A 134 8.46 2.05 2.50
CA HIS A 134 8.63 2.24 1.07
C HIS A 134 9.17 1.01 0.38
N SER A 135 8.86 0.87 -0.92
CA SER A 135 9.28 -0.27 -1.72
C SER A 135 9.76 0.14 -3.12
N MET A 136 10.92 -0.35 -3.50
CA MET A 136 11.42 -0.23 -4.87
C MET A 136 10.69 -1.17 -5.84
N SER A 137 9.97 -2.16 -5.33
CA SER A 137 9.23 -3.13 -6.15
C SER A 137 8.24 -2.48 -7.10
N LYS A 138 7.57 -1.40 -6.65
CA LYS A 138 6.55 -0.69 -7.43
C LYS A 138 7.12 0.56 -8.08
N ARG A 139 7.77 1.41 -7.28
CA ARG A 139 8.36 2.66 -7.73
C ARG A 139 9.31 2.49 -8.91
N SER A 140 10.17 1.47 -8.84
CA SER A 140 11.28 1.29 -9.80
C SER A 140 11.29 -0.09 -10.48
N ASN A 141 10.18 -0.82 -10.42
CA ASN A 141 10.04 -2.18 -11.00
C ASN A 141 11.13 -3.18 -10.52
N LEU A 142 11.62 -3.02 -9.29
CA LEU A 142 12.68 -3.83 -8.71
C LEU A 142 12.13 -4.91 -7.75
N ALA A 143 10.99 -5.52 -8.09
CA ALA A 143 10.35 -6.52 -7.23
C ALA A 143 11.23 -7.73 -6.92
N GLY A 144 12.01 -8.20 -7.92
CA GLY A 144 12.95 -9.32 -7.78
C GLY A 144 14.17 -9.00 -6.93
N TYR A 145 14.54 -7.74 -6.80
CA TYR A 145 15.67 -7.30 -5.97
C TYR A 145 15.39 -7.36 -4.46
N ARG A 146 14.13 -7.52 -4.08
CA ARG A 146 13.74 -7.53 -2.66
C ARG A 146 14.24 -6.29 -1.92
N ALA A 147 13.97 -5.12 -2.46
CA ALA A 147 14.46 -3.84 -1.99
C ALA A 147 13.32 -2.98 -1.45
N GLY A 148 13.42 -2.57 -0.20
CA GLY A 148 12.52 -1.67 0.50
C GLY A 148 13.24 -0.95 1.63
N LEU A 149 12.55 -0.06 2.30
CA LEU A 149 13.07 0.65 3.46
C LEU A 149 11.95 1.10 4.39
N ILE A 150 12.30 1.32 5.66
CA ILE A 150 11.50 2.07 6.62
C ILE A 150 12.22 3.33 7.02
N VAL A 151 11.44 4.36 7.33
CA VAL A 151 11.91 5.66 7.80
C VAL A 151 11.01 6.12 8.94
N GLY A 152 11.52 6.83 9.93
CA GLY A 152 10.72 7.45 10.98
C GLY A 152 11.38 7.42 12.34
N ASP A 153 10.64 7.09 13.39
CA ASP A 153 11.07 7.07 14.78
C ASP A 153 12.42 6.36 14.96
N PRO A 154 13.50 7.08 15.36
CA PRO A 154 14.82 6.51 15.44
C PRO A 154 14.96 5.43 16.52
N ASP A 155 14.21 5.51 17.62
CA ASP A 155 14.25 4.53 18.69
C ASP A 155 13.63 3.20 18.23
N VAL A 156 12.49 3.26 17.57
CA VAL A 156 11.84 2.09 16.98
C VAL A 156 12.72 1.46 15.90
N ILE A 157 13.31 2.27 15.02
CA ILE A 157 14.20 1.76 13.97
C ILE A 157 15.44 1.11 14.57
N ALA A 158 15.99 1.64 15.66
CA ALA A 158 17.14 1.05 16.35
C ALA A 158 16.78 -0.33 16.91
N GLU A 159 15.62 -0.50 17.55
CA GLU A 159 15.15 -1.80 18.03
C GLU A 159 14.96 -2.80 16.88
N VAL A 160 14.28 -2.38 15.82
CA VAL A 160 14.06 -3.20 14.62
C VAL A 160 15.39 -3.61 13.98
N ARG A 161 16.34 -2.70 13.88
CA ARG A 161 17.68 -2.96 13.33
C ARG A 161 18.41 -4.02 14.13
N GLU A 162 18.41 -3.93 15.46
CA GLU A 162 19.12 -4.85 16.31
C GLU A 162 18.59 -6.28 16.19
N VAL A 163 17.29 -6.47 16.22
CA VAL A 163 16.67 -7.79 16.03
C VAL A 163 16.97 -8.33 14.62
N ARG A 164 16.81 -7.51 13.58
CA ARG A 164 17.02 -7.93 12.19
C ARG A 164 18.48 -8.31 11.91
N LYS A 165 19.42 -7.59 12.50
CA LYS A 165 20.87 -7.89 12.41
C LYS A 165 21.16 -9.32 12.89
N HIS A 166 20.64 -9.68 14.05
CA HIS A 166 20.86 -11.01 14.63
C HIS A 166 20.04 -12.12 13.98
N ALA A 167 18.88 -11.78 13.40
CA ALA A 167 18.04 -12.71 12.63
C ALA A 167 18.53 -12.94 11.18
N GLY A 168 19.63 -12.29 10.75
CA GLY A 168 20.15 -12.41 9.39
C GLY A 168 19.34 -11.67 8.33
N MET A 169 18.45 -10.77 8.73
CA MET A 169 17.57 -10.02 7.82
C MET A 169 18.26 -8.75 7.29
N MET A 170 19.46 -8.90 6.76
CA MET A 170 20.26 -7.79 6.23
C MET A 170 20.18 -7.73 4.71
N VAL A 171 19.94 -6.53 4.18
CA VAL A 171 19.94 -6.31 2.73
C VAL A 171 21.38 -6.29 2.21
N PRO A 172 21.75 -7.11 1.20
CA PRO A 172 23.10 -7.11 0.63
C PRO A 172 23.51 -5.75 0.09
N LEU A 173 24.79 -5.38 0.27
CA LEU A 173 25.32 -4.08 -0.15
C LEU A 173 25.07 -3.73 -1.63
N PRO A 174 25.19 -4.68 -2.61
CA PRO A 174 24.85 -4.38 -4.01
C PRO A 174 23.40 -3.93 -4.19
N ILE A 175 22.47 -4.53 -3.43
CA ILE A 175 21.04 -4.17 -3.47
C ILE A 175 20.84 -2.76 -2.87
N GLN A 176 21.51 -2.43 -1.76
CA GLN A 176 21.43 -1.10 -1.18
C GLN A 176 21.95 -0.02 -2.15
N LYS A 177 23.04 -0.30 -2.87
CA LYS A 177 23.56 0.60 -3.92
C LYS A 177 22.59 0.77 -5.08
N ALA A 178 21.94 -0.32 -5.53
CA ALA A 178 20.90 -0.25 -6.54
C ALA A 178 19.68 0.58 -6.07
N MET A 179 19.30 0.44 -4.80
CA MET A 179 18.24 1.28 -4.20
C MET A 179 18.63 2.76 -4.22
N THR A 180 19.85 3.09 -3.81
CA THR A 180 20.33 4.48 -3.79
C THR A 180 20.30 5.09 -5.20
N ALA A 181 20.76 4.36 -6.21
CA ALA A 181 20.71 4.80 -7.61
C ALA A 181 19.25 5.02 -8.07
N ALA A 182 18.37 4.07 -7.80
CA ALA A 182 16.95 4.16 -8.19
C ALA A 182 16.21 5.28 -7.46
N LEU A 183 16.55 5.56 -6.20
CA LEU A 183 15.97 6.68 -5.44
C LEU A 183 16.42 8.05 -5.96
N GLY A 184 17.60 8.12 -6.56
CA GLY A 184 18.13 9.35 -7.19
C GLY A 184 17.57 9.62 -8.58
N ASP A 185 16.82 8.70 -9.19
CA ASP A 185 16.24 8.85 -10.53
C ASP A 185 14.72 8.98 -10.47
N GLU A 186 14.22 10.19 -10.73
CA GLU A 186 12.78 10.47 -10.84
C GLU A 186 12.25 10.36 -12.28
N VAL A 187 13.13 10.28 -13.28
CA VAL A 187 12.73 10.28 -14.70
C VAL A 187 11.96 9.01 -15.03
N HIS A 188 12.52 7.82 -14.69
CA HIS A 188 11.85 6.56 -14.94
C HIS A 188 10.52 6.43 -14.18
N VAL A 189 10.40 7.03 -12.99
CA VAL A 189 9.17 7.04 -12.19
C VAL A 189 8.10 7.86 -12.88
N ALA A 190 8.44 9.07 -13.34
CA ALA A 190 7.52 9.95 -14.03
C ALA A 190 7.04 9.36 -15.37
N GLU A 191 7.94 8.70 -16.12
CA GLU A 191 7.57 8.00 -17.37
C GLU A 191 6.61 6.84 -17.09
N GLN A 192 6.88 6.04 -16.07
CA GLN A 192 6.03 4.91 -15.72
C GLN A 192 4.66 5.37 -15.18
N ALA A 193 4.62 6.47 -14.41
CA ALA A 193 3.39 7.06 -13.93
C ALA A 193 2.47 7.50 -15.10
N LYS A 194 3.03 8.13 -16.14
CA LYS A 194 2.27 8.48 -17.36
C LYS A 194 1.67 7.25 -18.04
N ARG A 195 2.41 6.15 -18.14
CA ARG A 195 1.90 4.90 -18.72
C ARG A 195 0.73 4.33 -17.89
N TYR A 196 0.85 4.34 -16.56
CA TYR A 196 -0.23 3.87 -15.70
C TYR A 196 -1.47 4.76 -15.79
N ALA A 197 -1.32 6.07 -15.87
CA ALA A 197 -2.44 6.98 -16.07
C ALA A 197 -3.18 6.70 -17.39
N ALA A 198 -2.47 6.53 -18.50
CA ALA A 198 -3.07 6.20 -19.81
C ALA A 198 -3.79 4.83 -19.77
N ARG A 199 -3.20 3.82 -19.15
CA ARG A 199 -3.82 2.49 -18.99
C ARG A 199 -5.06 2.54 -18.11
N ARG A 200 -5.03 3.36 -17.05
CA ARG A 200 -6.18 3.56 -16.16
C ARG A 200 -7.35 4.16 -16.94
N GLU A 201 -7.11 5.18 -17.74
CA GLU A 201 -8.13 5.82 -18.57
C GLU A 201 -8.82 4.82 -19.50
N VAL A 202 -8.02 4.03 -20.25
CA VAL A 202 -8.54 3.00 -21.19
C VAL A 202 -9.37 1.96 -20.47
N LEU A 203 -8.88 1.38 -19.39
CA LEU A 203 -9.62 0.34 -18.64
C LEU A 203 -10.85 0.91 -17.93
N SER A 204 -10.73 2.09 -17.33
CA SER A 204 -11.85 2.72 -16.62
C SER A 204 -13.01 3.01 -17.55
N THR A 205 -12.75 3.52 -18.77
CA THR A 205 -13.78 3.75 -19.78
C THR A 205 -14.52 2.46 -20.13
N ALA A 206 -13.80 1.37 -20.38
CA ALA A 206 -14.43 0.09 -20.71
C ALA A 206 -15.22 -0.50 -19.54
N LEU A 207 -14.68 -0.44 -18.31
CA LEU A 207 -15.36 -0.94 -17.12
C LEU A 207 -16.64 -0.16 -16.79
N LEU A 208 -16.61 1.17 -16.91
CA LEU A 208 -17.80 2.01 -16.72
C LEU A 208 -18.88 1.68 -17.74
N ALA A 209 -18.52 1.46 -19.01
CA ALA A 209 -19.45 1.04 -20.05
C ALA A 209 -20.06 -0.33 -19.75
N ALA A 210 -19.32 -1.24 -19.11
CA ALA A 210 -19.78 -2.56 -18.67
C ALA A 210 -20.56 -2.54 -17.34
N GLY A 211 -20.98 -1.36 -16.87
CA GLY A 211 -21.80 -1.20 -15.67
C GLY A 211 -21.06 -1.29 -14.35
N PHE A 212 -19.72 -1.30 -14.37
CA PHE A 212 -18.96 -1.18 -13.14
C PHE A 212 -18.99 0.25 -12.62
N LYS A 213 -19.09 0.41 -11.31
CA LYS A 213 -18.78 1.64 -10.59
C LYS A 213 -17.35 1.55 -10.10
N ILE A 214 -16.54 2.58 -10.34
CA ILE A 214 -15.18 2.68 -9.83
C ILE A 214 -15.23 3.47 -8.53
N ASP A 215 -14.76 2.85 -7.45
CA ASP A 215 -14.64 3.50 -6.16
C ASP A 215 -13.17 3.86 -5.91
N PHE A 216 -12.91 5.07 -5.42
CA PHE A 216 -11.56 5.59 -5.19
C PHE A 216 -10.67 5.52 -6.44
N SER A 217 -9.64 4.65 -6.44
CA SER A 217 -8.70 4.45 -7.56
C SER A 217 -7.91 5.70 -7.95
N ASN A 218 -7.68 6.63 -7.01
CA ASN A 218 -7.04 7.93 -7.23
C ASN A 218 -5.53 7.83 -7.42
N ALA A 219 -4.93 6.70 -7.06
CA ALA A 219 -3.49 6.47 -7.15
C ALA A 219 -3.14 4.98 -7.20
N GLY A 220 -1.86 4.67 -7.40
CA GLY A 220 -1.37 3.30 -7.40
C GLY A 220 -1.54 2.58 -8.73
N LEU A 221 -1.55 1.25 -8.71
CA LEU A 221 -1.47 0.38 -9.88
C LEU A 221 -2.76 -0.40 -10.15
N TYR A 222 -3.86 -0.04 -9.48
CA TYR A 222 -5.09 -0.82 -9.48
C TYR A 222 -6.31 0.04 -9.76
N ILE A 223 -7.31 -0.58 -10.36
CA ILE A 223 -8.69 -0.09 -10.39
C ILE A 223 -9.48 -0.96 -9.41
N TRP A 224 -10.22 -0.31 -8.50
CA TRP A 224 -11.11 -0.92 -7.54
C TRP A 224 -12.53 -0.63 -7.96
N CYS A 225 -13.28 -1.65 -8.38
CA CYS A 225 -14.59 -1.44 -8.97
C CYS A 225 -15.58 -2.54 -8.60
N THR A 226 -16.88 -2.26 -8.79
CA THR A 226 -17.98 -3.15 -8.42
C THR A 226 -19.15 -3.00 -9.38
N ARG A 227 -19.92 -4.07 -9.57
CA ARG A 227 -21.28 -4.06 -10.16
C ARG A 227 -22.36 -4.29 -9.09
N GLY A 228 -21.99 -4.31 -7.80
CA GLY A 228 -22.90 -4.55 -6.68
C GLY A 228 -23.19 -6.04 -6.41
N GLU A 229 -22.72 -6.95 -7.26
CA GLU A 229 -22.80 -8.41 -7.13
C GLU A 229 -21.66 -8.97 -6.26
N ASP A 230 -21.62 -10.28 -6.05
CA ASP A 230 -20.48 -10.93 -5.43
C ASP A 230 -19.24 -10.78 -6.30
N SER A 231 -18.08 -10.60 -5.66
CA SER A 231 -16.80 -10.40 -6.35
C SER A 231 -16.42 -11.55 -7.28
N TRP A 232 -16.83 -12.78 -6.97
CA TRP A 232 -16.55 -13.94 -7.79
C TRP A 232 -17.41 -13.97 -9.06
N ASP A 233 -18.64 -13.41 -9.05
CA ASP A 233 -19.48 -13.29 -10.24
C ASP A 233 -18.81 -12.34 -11.25
N SER A 234 -18.34 -11.17 -10.78
CA SER A 234 -17.57 -10.24 -11.61
C SER A 234 -16.27 -10.84 -12.13
N VAL A 235 -15.54 -11.60 -11.31
CA VAL A 235 -14.30 -12.29 -11.72
C VAL A 235 -14.60 -13.34 -12.77
N SER A 236 -15.67 -14.14 -12.61
CA SER A 236 -16.06 -15.17 -13.56
C SER A 236 -16.42 -14.56 -14.91
N TRP A 237 -17.22 -13.50 -14.94
CA TRP A 237 -17.55 -12.79 -16.17
C TRP A 237 -16.31 -12.26 -16.90
N LEU A 238 -15.34 -11.67 -16.18
CA LEU A 238 -14.09 -11.23 -16.79
C LEU A 238 -13.24 -12.41 -17.29
N ALA A 239 -13.24 -13.52 -16.58
CA ALA A 239 -12.48 -14.71 -16.96
C ALA A 239 -13.01 -15.35 -18.25
N GLU A 240 -14.33 -15.35 -18.48
CA GLU A 240 -14.96 -15.83 -19.72
C GLU A 240 -14.48 -15.07 -20.96
N ILE A 241 -14.13 -13.79 -20.80
CA ILE A 241 -13.54 -12.97 -21.87
C ILE A 241 -12.02 -12.88 -21.78
N GLY A 242 -11.37 -13.77 -21.00
CA GLY A 242 -9.92 -13.91 -20.92
C GLY A 242 -9.22 -12.81 -20.12
N ILE A 243 -9.90 -12.20 -19.15
CA ILE A 243 -9.34 -11.17 -18.27
C ILE A 243 -9.27 -11.69 -16.84
N LEU A 244 -8.07 -11.72 -16.27
CA LEU A 244 -7.85 -12.13 -14.89
C LEU A 244 -7.93 -10.93 -13.94
N ALA A 245 -8.90 -10.96 -13.02
CA ALA A 245 -9.07 -10.00 -11.95
C ALA A 245 -8.89 -10.66 -10.57
N THR A 246 -8.70 -9.86 -9.53
CA THR A 246 -8.62 -10.36 -8.16
C THR A 246 -9.94 -10.08 -7.43
N PRO A 247 -10.61 -11.08 -6.83
CA PRO A 247 -11.83 -10.86 -6.06
C PRO A 247 -11.52 -10.05 -4.80
N GLY A 248 -12.37 -9.09 -4.52
CA GLY A 248 -12.15 -8.14 -3.43
C GLY A 248 -12.28 -8.75 -2.04
N ILE A 249 -12.97 -9.89 -1.92
CA ILE A 249 -13.06 -10.65 -0.66
C ILE A 249 -11.67 -11.03 -0.11
N PHE A 250 -10.65 -11.16 -0.95
CA PHE A 250 -9.27 -11.43 -0.52
C PHE A 250 -8.64 -10.30 0.29
N TYR A 251 -9.25 -9.12 0.28
CA TYR A 251 -8.80 -7.94 1.02
C TYR A 251 -9.66 -7.64 2.25
N GLY A 252 -10.58 -8.54 2.59
CA GLY A 252 -11.49 -8.44 3.73
C GLY A 252 -12.97 -8.47 3.32
N GLN A 253 -13.84 -8.79 4.26
CA GLN A 253 -15.28 -8.93 4.02
C GLN A 253 -15.92 -7.66 3.44
N ALA A 254 -15.42 -6.48 3.79
CA ALA A 254 -15.89 -5.21 3.23
C ALA A 254 -15.61 -5.05 1.74
N GLY A 255 -14.70 -5.87 1.18
CA GLY A 255 -14.40 -5.92 -0.26
C GLY A 255 -15.21 -6.95 -1.05
N ALA A 256 -16.11 -7.72 -0.42
CA ALA A 256 -16.75 -8.88 -1.04
C ALA A 256 -17.56 -8.59 -2.33
N LYS A 257 -17.93 -7.33 -2.55
CA LYS A 257 -18.66 -6.91 -3.77
C LYS A 257 -17.79 -6.17 -4.79
N HIS A 258 -16.49 -6.12 -4.56
CA HIS A 258 -15.54 -5.42 -5.43
C HIS A 258 -14.57 -6.39 -6.08
N ILE A 259 -13.96 -5.94 -7.15
CA ILE A 259 -12.81 -6.59 -7.77
C ILE A 259 -11.65 -5.59 -7.88
N ARG A 260 -10.43 -6.12 -7.91
CA ARG A 260 -9.22 -5.33 -8.18
C ARG A 260 -8.64 -5.73 -9.53
N ILE A 261 -8.49 -4.78 -10.43
CA ILE A 261 -7.85 -4.94 -11.74
C ILE A 261 -6.49 -4.24 -11.72
N ALA A 262 -5.44 -4.94 -12.13
CA ALA A 262 -4.08 -4.39 -12.20
C ALA A 262 -3.80 -3.80 -13.58
N MET A 263 -3.10 -2.65 -13.60
CA MET A 263 -2.67 -1.97 -14.84
C MET A 263 -1.21 -2.30 -15.22
N THR A 264 -0.70 -3.43 -14.74
CA THR A 264 0.72 -3.79 -14.92
C THR A 264 1.02 -4.59 -16.18
N ALA A 265 0.01 -4.96 -16.94
CA ALA A 265 0.15 -5.57 -18.27
C ALA A 265 0.69 -4.55 -19.29
N THR A 266 1.09 -5.01 -20.50
CA THR A 266 1.55 -4.13 -21.58
C THR A 266 0.42 -3.25 -22.12
N ASP A 267 0.75 -2.16 -22.80
CA ASP A 267 -0.24 -1.23 -23.38
C ASP A 267 -1.15 -1.98 -24.38
N ALA A 268 -0.58 -2.89 -25.18
CA ALA A 268 -1.35 -3.73 -26.13
C ALA A 268 -2.32 -4.67 -25.41
N GLN A 269 -1.91 -5.30 -24.32
CA GLN A 269 -2.79 -6.18 -23.53
C GLN A 269 -3.90 -5.39 -22.82
N ILE A 270 -3.63 -4.17 -22.36
CA ILE A 270 -4.63 -3.29 -21.77
C ILE A 270 -5.67 -2.87 -22.81
N ALA A 271 -5.23 -2.47 -24.02
CA ALA A 271 -6.12 -2.12 -25.13
C ALA A 271 -6.99 -3.31 -25.57
N ASP A 272 -6.39 -4.50 -25.67
CA ASP A 272 -7.11 -5.73 -26.00
C ASP A 272 -8.17 -6.10 -24.93
N ALA A 273 -7.80 -5.99 -23.65
CA ALA A 273 -8.74 -6.22 -22.56
C ALA A 273 -9.94 -5.24 -22.61
N ALA A 274 -9.68 -3.96 -22.83
CA ALA A 274 -10.73 -2.96 -22.98
C ALA A 274 -11.64 -3.26 -24.19
N SER A 275 -11.07 -3.67 -25.34
CA SER A 275 -11.82 -4.07 -26.51
C SER A 275 -12.73 -5.30 -26.25
N ARG A 276 -12.21 -6.30 -25.54
CA ARG A 276 -13.01 -7.49 -25.16
C ARG A 276 -14.15 -7.13 -24.22
N ILE A 277 -13.92 -6.25 -23.24
CA ILE A 277 -15.00 -5.76 -22.37
C ILE A 277 -16.08 -5.09 -23.23
N MET A 278 -15.70 -4.16 -24.12
CA MET A 278 -16.65 -3.42 -24.95
C MET A 278 -17.43 -4.30 -25.95
N SER A 279 -16.83 -5.40 -26.42
CA SER A 279 -17.47 -6.34 -27.36
C SER A 279 -18.43 -7.31 -26.69
N ASN A 280 -18.49 -7.33 -25.35
CA ASN A 280 -19.34 -8.23 -24.56
C ASN A 280 -20.32 -7.46 -23.67
N LEU A 281 -20.70 -6.24 -24.09
CA LEU A 281 -21.71 -5.40 -23.43
C LEU A 281 -23.13 -5.87 -23.68
#